data_7b0dc10e662ed2f804f5be9f1820a0ae
#
_entry.id   7b0dc10e662ed2f804f5be9f1820a0ae
#
_cell.length_a   1.000
_cell.length_b   1.000
_cell.length_c   1.000
_cell.angle_alpha   90.00
_cell.angle_beta   90.00
_cell.angle_gamma   90.00
#
_symmetry.space_group_name_H-M   'P 1'
#
loop_
_entity.id
_entity.type
_entity.pdbx_description
1 polymer ?
#
loop_
_entity_poly.entity_id
_entity_poly.type
_entity_poly.pdbx_seq_one_letter_code
_entity_poly.pdbx_strand_id
1 'polypeptide(L)'
;FMEIKVWRKDPKAKLPERSTEGSVGYDLFALEDTEIAPFELKFLRTGLVIKTEPPYALFIFPRSSLFKNKNLIMPNSAGIIDFDYCGEEDEVKIPVVNLGKEKVIIKAHEKIAQAVFLKVAFPKITEITKEELPKISRGGFGSTGGYK
;
A
#
# COMPACT_ATOMS: atom_id res chain seq x y z
N PHE A 1 -10.75 16.86 -14.22
CA PHE A 1 -11.19 15.77 -13.35
C PHE A 1 -10.34 14.53 -13.59
N MET A 2 -9.61 14.10 -12.55
CA MET A 2 -8.92 12.83 -12.60
C MET A 2 -9.92 11.71 -12.28
N GLU A 3 -9.92 10.66 -13.09
CA GLU A 3 -10.77 9.50 -12.91
C GLU A 3 -9.91 8.25 -12.75
N ILE A 4 -10.21 7.42 -11.75
CA ILE A 4 -9.59 6.13 -11.56
C ILE A 4 -10.59 5.05 -11.96
N LYS A 5 -10.17 4.16 -12.84
CA LYS A 5 -11.03 3.08 -13.32
C LYS A 5 -10.80 1.82 -12.51
N VAL A 6 -11.88 1.22 -12.05
CA VAL A 6 -11.82 0.02 -11.20
C VAL A 6 -12.75 -1.03 -11.79
N TRP A 7 -12.22 -2.24 -11.96
CA TRP A 7 -13.00 -3.41 -12.33
C TRP A 7 -13.15 -4.35 -11.13
N ARG A 8 -14.38 -4.72 -10.84
CA ARG A 8 -14.64 -5.78 -9.87
C ARG A 8 -14.45 -7.12 -10.56
N LYS A 9 -13.26 -7.70 -10.39
CA LYS A 9 -12.93 -9.02 -10.88
C LYS A 9 -13.87 -10.07 -10.27
N ASP A 10 -14.20 -9.88 -8.99
CA ASP A 10 -15.24 -10.63 -8.29
C ASP A 10 -16.43 -9.71 -8.05
N PRO A 11 -17.67 -10.14 -8.40
CA PRO A 11 -18.87 -9.31 -8.20
C PRO A 11 -19.16 -8.97 -6.74
N LYS A 12 -18.58 -9.70 -5.78
CA LYS A 12 -18.71 -9.43 -4.33
C LYS A 12 -17.76 -8.36 -3.84
N ALA A 13 -16.79 -7.95 -4.65
CA ALA A 13 -15.82 -6.93 -4.26
C ALA A 13 -16.49 -5.58 -3.99
N LYS A 14 -16.01 -4.86 -2.98
CA LYS A 14 -16.41 -3.49 -2.71
C LYS A 14 -15.44 -2.52 -3.38
N LEU A 15 -15.96 -1.45 -3.96
CA LEU A 15 -15.15 -0.38 -4.50
C LEU A 15 -14.48 0.41 -3.36
N PRO A 16 -13.30 1.02 -3.63
CA PRO A 16 -12.65 1.86 -2.64
C PRO A 16 -13.52 3.05 -2.24
N GLU A 17 -13.54 3.39 -0.96
CA GLU A 17 -14.35 4.48 -0.42
C GLU A 17 -13.55 5.38 0.51
N ARG A 18 -13.80 6.69 0.46
CA ARG A 18 -13.33 7.61 1.50
C ARG A 18 -14.33 7.62 2.66
N SER A 19 -13.82 7.51 3.88
CA SER A 19 -14.68 7.52 5.07
C SER A 19 -15.32 8.89 5.33
N THR A 20 -14.58 9.97 5.03
CA THR A 20 -15.04 11.35 5.16
C THR A 20 -14.60 12.15 3.93
N GLU A 21 -15.20 13.32 3.74
CA GLU A 21 -14.81 14.23 2.66
C GLU A 21 -13.33 14.67 2.77
N GLY A 22 -12.81 14.79 4.00
CA GLY A 22 -11.42 15.16 4.25
C GLY A 22 -10.45 13.99 4.25
N SER A 23 -10.89 12.74 4.10
CA SER A 23 -10.00 11.58 4.07
C SER A 23 -9.13 11.61 2.82
N VAL A 24 -7.81 11.41 3.00
CA VAL A 24 -6.85 11.31 1.89
C VAL A 24 -6.87 9.90 1.30
N GLY A 25 -6.93 8.89 2.16
CA GLY A 25 -6.95 7.49 1.74
C GLY A 25 -8.34 6.99 1.41
N TYR A 26 -8.41 6.12 0.42
CA TYR A 26 -9.60 5.34 0.09
C TYR A 26 -9.49 3.98 0.76
N ASP A 27 -10.46 3.62 1.58
CA ASP A 27 -10.46 2.31 2.23
C ASP A 27 -10.57 1.19 1.19
N LEU A 28 -9.74 0.16 1.35
CA LEU A 28 -9.81 -1.08 0.63
C LEU A 28 -10.39 -2.16 1.56
N PHE A 29 -11.26 -2.99 1.01
CA PHE A 29 -12.05 -3.96 1.75
C PHE A 29 -11.64 -5.39 1.42
N ALA A 30 -11.64 -6.26 2.42
CA ALA A 30 -11.43 -7.69 2.20
C ALA A 30 -12.55 -8.29 1.36
N LEU A 31 -12.20 -9.11 0.37
CA LEU A 31 -13.18 -9.82 -0.45
C LEU A 31 -13.86 -10.94 0.34
N GLU A 32 -13.11 -11.61 1.19
CA GLU A 32 -13.52 -12.87 1.82
C GLU A 32 -12.96 -13.02 3.23
N ASP A 33 -13.56 -13.90 4.00
CA ASP A 33 -13.03 -14.29 5.31
C ASP A 33 -11.66 -14.93 5.14
N THR A 34 -10.69 -14.51 5.96
CA THR A 34 -9.32 -15.02 5.91
C THR A 34 -8.76 -15.17 7.31
N GLU A 35 -8.16 -16.32 7.60
CA GLU A 35 -7.45 -16.58 8.84
C GLU A 35 -5.96 -16.38 8.66
N ILE A 36 -5.30 -15.75 9.64
CA ILE A 36 -3.87 -15.47 9.61
C ILE A 36 -3.28 -15.96 10.93
N ALA A 37 -2.53 -17.06 10.87
CA ALA A 37 -1.84 -17.61 12.04
C ALA A 37 -0.69 -16.69 12.48
N PRO A 38 -0.21 -16.79 13.73
CA PRO A 38 0.97 -16.06 14.19
C PRO A 38 2.15 -16.25 13.23
N PHE A 39 2.80 -15.14 12.86
CA PHE A 39 3.94 -15.05 11.93
C PHE A 39 3.68 -15.56 10.52
N GLU A 40 2.42 -15.80 10.17
CA GLU A 40 2.03 -16.20 8.82
C GLU A 40 1.92 -14.98 7.91
N LEU A 41 2.41 -15.12 6.67
CA LEU A 41 2.18 -14.16 5.59
C LEU A 41 0.91 -14.59 4.83
N LYS A 42 -0.03 -13.67 4.68
CA LYS A 42 -1.23 -13.84 3.85
C LYS A 42 -1.37 -12.68 2.88
N PHE A 43 -1.87 -12.98 1.69
CA PHE A 43 -2.26 -11.97 0.71
C PHE A 43 -3.78 -11.83 0.76
N LEU A 44 -4.25 -10.75 1.38
CA LEU A 44 -5.69 -10.48 1.48
C LEU A 44 -6.22 -10.01 0.14
N ARG A 45 -7.24 -10.67 -0.35
CA ARG A 45 -7.85 -10.36 -1.65
C ARG A 45 -8.78 -9.15 -1.52
N THR A 46 -8.74 -8.27 -2.52
CA THR A 46 -9.72 -7.18 -2.67
C THR A 46 -10.77 -7.48 -3.73
N GLY A 47 -10.48 -8.41 -4.65
CA GLY A 47 -11.33 -8.70 -5.81
C GLY A 47 -11.34 -7.58 -6.85
N LEU A 48 -10.40 -6.64 -6.79
CA LEU A 48 -10.36 -5.46 -7.64
C LEU A 48 -9.13 -5.46 -8.55
N VAL A 49 -9.32 -4.99 -9.77
CA VAL A 49 -8.25 -4.52 -10.66
C VAL A 49 -8.40 -3.01 -10.78
N ILE A 50 -7.33 -2.27 -10.51
CA ILE A 50 -7.37 -0.80 -10.48
C ILE A 50 -6.43 -0.26 -11.55
N LYS A 51 -7.00 0.49 -12.50
CA LYS A 51 -6.26 1.13 -13.58
C LYS A 51 -6.06 2.60 -13.29
N THR A 52 -4.80 3.01 -13.25
CA THR A 52 -4.39 4.41 -13.10
C THR A 52 -3.70 4.90 -14.36
N GLU A 53 -3.62 6.22 -14.51
CA GLU A 53 -2.97 6.87 -15.64
C GLU A 53 -1.87 7.82 -15.13
N PRO A 54 -0.69 7.88 -15.80
CA PRO A 54 0.31 8.88 -15.44
C PRO A 54 -0.29 10.29 -15.43
N PRO A 55 0.15 11.18 -14.54
CA PRO A 55 1.23 11.00 -13.57
C PRO A 55 0.81 10.44 -12.20
N TYR A 56 -0.45 10.02 -12.01
CA TYR A 56 -0.99 9.61 -10.72
C TYR A 56 -0.93 8.10 -10.55
N ALA A 57 -0.06 7.64 -9.65
CA ALA A 57 0.10 6.22 -9.33
C ALA A 57 -0.66 5.84 -8.07
N LEU A 58 -1.03 4.57 -7.99
CA LEU A 58 -1.68 3.98 -6.82
C LEU A 58 -0.61 3.50 -5.83
N PHE A 59 -0.70 3.99 -4.60
CA PHE A 59 0.05 3.52 -3.46
C PHE A 59 -0.91 2.92 -2.44
N ILE A 60 -0.51 1.83 -1.82
CA ILE A 60 -1.32 1.15 -0.81
C ILE A 60 -0.56 1.16 0.51
N PHE A 61 -1.22 1.70 1.53
CA PHE A 61 -0.66 1.84 2.87
C PHE A 61 -1.52 1.09 3.89
N PRO A 62 -0.94 0.69 5.02
CA PRO A 62 -1.73 0.19 6.13
C PRO A 62 -2.63 1.30 6.67
N ARG A 63 -3.77 0.92 7.23
CA ARG A 63 -4.58 1.84 8.03
C ARG A 63 -3.94 2.02 9.41
N SER A 64 -4.16 3.18 10.02
CA SER A 64 -3.62 3.50 11.35
C SER A 64 -4.01 2.49 12.44
N SER A 65 -5.14 1.82 12.26
CA SER A 65 -5.68 0.84 13.23
C SER A 65 -5.21 -0.60 12.99
N LEU A 66 -4.52 -0.88 11.88
CA LEU A 66 -4.21 -2.26 11.49
C LEU A 66 -3.39 -3.00 12.55
N PHE A 67 -2.28 -2.40 12.96
CA PHE A 67 -1.42 -3.00 14.00
C PHE A 67 -2.07 -2.95 15.38
N LYS A 68 -2.62 -1.79 15.74
CA LYS A 68 -3.25 -1.57 17.04
C LYS A 68 -4.37 -2.58 17.33
N ASN A 69 -5.23 -2.83 16.34
CA ASN A 69 -6.43 -3.64 16.53
C ASN A 69 -6.25 -5.10 16.16
N LYS A 70 -5.32 -5.41 15.26
CA LYS A 70 -5.18 -6.75 14.66
C LYS A 70 -3.78 -7.34 14.81
N ASN A 71 -2.80 -6.60 15.30
CA ASN A 71 -1.39 -7.01 15.30
C ASN A 71 -0.85 -7.37 13.91
N LEU A 72 -1.48 -6.86 12.86
CA LEU A 72 -1.04 -7.08 11.49
C LEU A 72 -0.18 -5.94 11.01
N ILE A 73 0.86 -6.28 10.25
CA ILE A 73 1.66 -5.31 9.51
C ILE A 73 1.60 -5.64 8.02
N MET A 74 1.84 -4.63 7.19
CA MET A 74 2.17 -4.83 5.78
C MET A 74 3.70 -4.97 5.67
N PRO A 75 4.23 -6.18 5.37
CA PRO A 75 5.69 -6.41 5.43
C PRO A 75 6.46 -5.66 4.34
N ASN A 76 5.78 -5.22 3.30
CA ASN A 76 6.35 -4.38 2.23
C ASN A 76 6.28 -2.87 2.55
N SER A 77 5.80 -2.47 3.72
CA SER A 77 5.59 -1.09 4.17
C SER A 77 4.56 -0.33 3.34
N ALA A 78 4.68 -0.32 2.03
CA ALA A 78 3.73 0.27 1.10
C ALA A 78 3.69 -0.56 -0.19
N GLY A 79 2.51 -0.72 -0.75
CA GLY A 79 2.33 -1.28 -2.07
C GLY A 79 2.49 -0.20 -3.13
N ILE A 80 3.29 -0.47 -4.14
CA ILE A 80 3.41 0.39 -5.32
C ILE A 80 2.79 -0.38 -6.48
N ILE A 81 1.70 0.14 -7.03
CA ILE A 81 0.99 -0.49 -8.14
C ILE A 81 1.37 0.20 -9.44
N ASP A 82 2.03 -0.53 -10.30
CA ASP A 82 2.49 -0.03 -11.59
C ASP A 82 1.32 0.31 -12.52
N PHE A 83 1.53 1.24 -13.43
CA PHE A 83 0.48 1.66 -14.37
C PHE A 83 0.01 0.54 -15.29
N ASP A 84 0.88 -0.43 -15.57
CA ASP A 84 0.58 -1.59 -16.42
C ASP A 84 0.13 -2.83 -15.61
N TYR A 85 0.02 -2.72 -14.29
CA TYR A 85 -0.58 -3.76 -13.46
C TYR A 85 -2.11 -3.60 -13.42
N CYS A 86 -2.74 -3.84 -14.58
CA CYS A 86 -4.18 -3.66 -14.75
C CYS A 86 -4.79 -4.61 -15.79
N GLY A 87 -4.18 -5.78 -15.97
CA GLY A 87 -4.75 -6.87 -16.75
C GLY A 87 -5.82 -7.65 -15.97
N GLU A 88 -6.50 -8.55 -16.63
CA GLU A 88 -7.60 -9.33 -16.04
C GLU A 88 -7.19 -10.14 -14.81
N GLU A 89 -5.93 -10.55 -14.73
CA GLU A 89 -5.41 -11.33 -13.61
C GLU A 89 -4.71 -10.48 -12.53
N ASP A 90 -4.60 -9.18 -12.75
CA ASP A 90 -3.83 -8.28 -11.90
C ASP A 90 -4.68 -7.72 -10.74
N GLU A 91 -5.17 -8.64 -9.93
CA GLU A 91 -5.93 -8.30 -8.72
C GLU A 91 -5.03 -7.61 -7.68
N VAL A 92 -5.53 -6.52 -7.11
CA VAL A 92 -4.89 -5.88 -5.96
C VAL A 92 -5.05 -6.77 -4.73
N LYS A 93 -3.94 -7.17 -4.15
CA LYS A 93 -3.88 -7.98 -2.93
C LYS A 93 -3.02 -7.28 -1.89
N ILE A 94 -3.38 -7.45 -0.63
CA ILE A 94 -2.71 -6.79 0.49
C ILE A 94 -1.92 -7.83 1.27
N PRO A 95 -0.57 -7.80 1.22
CA PRO A 95 0.24 -8.70 2.03
C PRO A 95 0.20 -8.25 3.48
N VAL A 96 -0.04 -9.19 4.39
CA VAL A 96 -0.02 -8.94 5.83
C VAL A 96 0.69 -10.06 6.56
N VAL A 97 1.34 -9.72 7.66
CA VAL A 97 1.94 -10.67 8.60
C VAL A 97 1.35 -10.43 9.98
N ASN A 98 0.97 -11.51 10.66
CA ASN A 98 0.47 -11.45 12.03
C ASN A 98 1.65 -11.51 13.01
N LEU A 99 1.92 -10.41 13.72
CA LEU A 99 2.96 -10.34 14.74
C LEU A 99 2.46 -10.68 16.14
N GLY A 100 1.17 -10.97 16.28
CA GLY A 100 0.57 -11.37 17.54
C GLY A 100 0.79 -12.85 17.86
N LYS A 101 0.31 -13.25 19.02
CA LYS A 101 0.38 -14.63 19.51
C LYS A 101 -0.86 -15.45 19.16
N GLU A 102 -1.93 -14.76 18.78
CA GLU A 102 -3.22 -15.37 18.49
C GLU A 102 -3.52 -15.28 16.99
N LYS A 103 -4.28 -16.25 16.50
CA LYS A 103 -4.83 -16.23 15.15
C LYS A 103 -5.72 -15.00 14.97
N VAL A 104 -5.55 -14.30 13.85
CA VAL A 104 -6.40 -13.17 13.45
C VAL A 104 -7.37 -13.64 12.36
N ILE A 105 -8.62 -13.23 12.49
CA ILE A 105 -9.65 -13.48 11.46
C ILE A 105 -10.04 -12.13 10.86
N ILE A 106 -9.83 -12.00 9.56
CA ILE A 106 -10.37 -10.90 8.75
C ILE A 106 -11.68 -11.36 8.16
N LYS A 107 -12.72 -10.57 8.32
CA LYS A 107 -14.04 -10.86 7.74
C LYS A 107 -14.19 -10.20 6.39
N ALA A 108 -15.01 -10.79 5.52
CA ALA A 108 -15.39 -10.17 4.27
C ALA A 108 -15.93 -8.74 4.50
N HIS A 109 -15.50 -7.82 3.64
CA HIS A 109 -15.86 -6.40 3.68
C HIS A 109 -15.30 -5.60 4.87
N GLU A 110 -14.38 -6.20 5.62
CA GLU A 110 -13.60 -5.45 6.61
C GLU A 110 -12.59 -4.54 5.91
N LYS A 111 -12.39 -3.34 6.45
CA LYS A 111 -11.38 -2.39 5.94
C LYS A 111 -9.99 -2.90 6.30
N ILE A 112 -9.13 -3.14 5.30
CA ILE A 112 -7.83 -3.82 5.51
C ILE A 112 -6.61 -2.96 5.15
N ALA A 113 -6.80 -1.96 4.31
CA ALA A 113 -5.73 -1.06 3.88
C ALA A 113 -6.34 0.21 3.32
N GLN A 114 -5.51 1.13 2.85
CA GLN A 114 -5.97 2.33 2.18
C GLN A 114 -5.16 2.60 0.92
N ALA A 115 -5.86 3.04 -0.12
CA ALA A 115 -5.29 3.48 -1.38
C ALA A 115 -5.09 4.98 -1.37
N VAL A 116 -3.91 5.43 -1.78
CA VAL A 116 -3.59 6.85 -1.94
C VAL A 116 -3.05 7.05 -3.36
N PHE A 117 -3.55 8.08 -4.05
CA PHE A 117 -3.11 8.38 -5.40
C PHE A 117 -2.15 9.56 -5.36
N LEU A 118 -0.91 9.32 -5.79
CA LEU A 118 0.18 10.29 -5.71
C LEU A 118 0.74 10.58 -7.09
N LYS A 119 1.07 11.83 -7.31
CA LYS A 119 1.75 12.24 -8.53
C LYS A 119 3.20 11.79 -8.48
N VAL A 120 3.64 11.04 -9.50
CA VAL A 120 5.00 10.51 -9.60
C VAL A 120 5.74 11.13 -10.77
N ALA A 121 7.06 11.13 -10.68
CA ALA A 121 7.94 11.63 -11.73
C ALA A 121 8.80 10.49 -12.30
N PHE A 122 9.15 10.59 -13.56
CA PHE A 122 10.05 9.67 -14.25
C PHE A 122 11.31 10.43 -14.71
N PRO A 123 12.24 10.70 -13.78
CA PRO A 123 13.48 11.39 -14.13
C PRO A 123 14.38 10.50 -14.98
N LYS A 124 15.16 11.13 -15.85
CA LYS A 124 16.26 10.45 -16.49
C LYS A 124 17.32 10.13 -15.44
N ILE A 125 17.76 8.88 -15.39
CA ILE A 125 18.85 8.45 -14.53
C ILE A 125 20.15 8.60 -15.31
N THR A 126 21.08 9.36 -14.76
CA THR A 126 22.39 9.61 -15.38
C THR A 126 23.49 9.26 -14.38
N GLU A 127 24.39 8.38 -14.78
CA GLU A 127 25.59 8.09 -14.00
C GLU A 127 26.52 9.30 -14.01
N ILE A 128 27.07 9.63 -12.86
CA ILE A 128 28.04 10.70 -12.70
C ILE A 128 29.34 10.14 -12.11
N THR A 129 30.40 10.93 -12.17
CA THR A 129 31.69 10.57 -11.58
C THR A 129 31.81 11.15 -10.17
N LYS A 130 32.79 10.63 -9.41
CA LYS A 130 33.09 11.09 -8.05
C LYS A 130 33.39 12.59 -8.01
N GLU A 131 33.99 13.12 -9.05
CA GLU A 131 34.40 14.54 -9.14
C GLU A 131 33.20 15.49 -9.20
N GLU A 132 32.04 14.99 -9.61
CA GLU A 132 30.78 15.77 -9.66
C GLU A 132 30.05 15.83 -8.31
N LEU A 133 30.60 15.12 -7.29
CA LEU A 133 30.02 15.09 -5.94
C LEU A 133 30.68 16.14 -5.02
N PRO A 134 29.97 16.60 -4.00
CA PRO A 134 30.59 17.41 -2.95
C PRO A 134 31.72 16.65 -2.25
N LYS A 135 32.83 17.33 -1.99
CA LYS A 135 34.00 16.71 -1.32
C LYS A 135 33.75 16.40 0.14
N ILE A 136 32.84 17.13 0.78
CA ILE A 136 32.56 17.02 2.22
C ILE A 136 31.15 16.42 2.39
N SER A 137 31.07 15.31 3.10
CA SER A 137 29.78 14.75 3.51
C SER A 137 29.19 15.53 4.67
N ARG A 138 27.87 15.78 4.65
CA ARG A 138 27.17 16.34 5.81
C ARG A 138 26.97 15.32 6.94
N GLY A 139 27.32 14.06 6.71
CA GLY A 139 27.07 12.95 7.62
C GLY A 139 25.66 12.36 7.44
N GLY A 140 25.25 11.54 8.36
CA GLY A 140 23.95 10.86 8.40
C GLY A 140 23.86 9.96 9.63
N PHE A 141 22.81 9.16 9.74
CA PHE A 141 22.63 8.18 10.83
C PHE A 141 22.85 8.78 12.24
N GLY A 142 22.23 9.94 12.50
CA GLY A 142 22.33 10.63 13.80
C GLY A 142 23.47 11.65 13.89
N SER A 143 24.19 11.96 12.80
CA SER A 143 25.27 12.94 12.80
C SER A 143 24.82 14.36 13.15
N THR A 144 23.54 14.67 12.97
CA THR A 144 22.95 15.98 13.31
C THR A 144 22.49 16.07 14.77
N GLY A 145 22.72 15.02 15.56
CA GLY A 145 22.26 14.92 16.94
C GLY A 145 20.83 14.36 17.02
N GLY A 146 20.53 13.82 18.16
CA GLY A 146 19.23 13.32 18.55
C GLY A 146 19.13 13.37 20.06
N TYR A 147 18.04 12.96 20.63
CA TYR A 147 17.93 12.80 22.07
C TYR A 147 18.91 11.71 22.53
N LYS A 148 19.72 12.05 23.52
CA LYS A 148 20.58 11.09 24.23
C LYS A 148 19.77 10.47 25.34
#